data_896f480c5d4229dbff3c8d640f7b6d1e
#
_entry.id   896f480c5d4229dbff3c8d640f7b6d1e
#
_cell.length_a   1.000
_cell.length_b   1.000
_cell.length_c   1.000
_cell.angle_alpha   90.00
_cell.angle_beta   90.00
_cell.angle_gamma   90.00
#
_symmetry.space_group_name_H-M   'P 1'
#
loop_
_entity.id
_entity.type
_entity.pdbx_description
1 polymer ?
#
loop_
_entity_poly.entity_id
_entity_poly.type
_entity_poly.pdbx_seq_one_letter_code
_entity_poly.pdbx_strand_id
1 'polypeptide(L)'
;VLEQEASGCDRYLLSVDQLLYGGLVASRLAETTTERDGEPWPLTDLLESLLSALAEDPNNEVWLLDSVMRLAPTVGYAGGTLEYYNAMRTIGAAPRKTLTGEDLTLENIRATYDTDVDGHDLLCFEDNVMHDAALRYTEHRINKLTLSGELLETVSRIGGDRFHVLIGIDDSSSEDCIQKNEIAYLQARLRAGDVILSGVDDLAFKAVTKLYLSETGWNGAQVNVQYFGGTEDRPACDYDYKPLTEIVAEHLDYFGLTVEDTPAFADLYVLVLTQPEDAAQKQRYIQELTATLNERLKANLPVLSLIHI
;
A
#
# COMPACT_ATOMS: atom_id res chain seq x y z
N VAL A 1 -5.51 -24.05 -12.66
CA VAL A 1 -5.57 -22.96 -13.65
C VAL A 1 -4.16 -22.48 -13.97
N LEU A 2 -3.34 -22.10 -12.96
CA LEU A 2 -1.96 -21.67 -13.22
C LEU A 2 -1.10 -22.74 -13.91
N GLU A 3 -1.20 -24.00 -13.52
CA GLU A 3 -0.48 -25.11 -14.15
C GLU A 3 -0.91 -25.37 -15.63
N GLN A 4 -2.13 -25.04 -15.98
CA GLN A 4 -2.67 -25.30 -17.32
C GLN A 4 -2.50 -24.14 -18.30
N GLU A 5 -2.52 -22.91 -17.81
CA GLU A 5 -2.49 -21.69 -18.64
C GLU A 5 -1.08 -21.04 -18.69
N ALA A 6 -0.21 -21.42 -17.75
CA ALA A 6 1.13 -20.86 -17.65
C ALA A 6 2.17 -21.49 -18.58
N SER A 7 1.84 -22.57 -19.30
CA SER A 7 2.76 -23.19 -20.24
C SER A 7 3.01 -22.27 -21.44
N GLY A 8 4.02 -21.42 -21.35
CA GLY A 8 4.39 -20.46 -22.38
C GLY A 8 4.48 -19.01 -21.90
N CYS A 9 4.28 -18.78 -20.60
CA CYS A 9 4.55 -17.52 -19.94
C CYS A 9 5.79 -17.65 -19.07
N ASP A 10 6.64 -16.66 -19.10
CA ASP A 10 7.84 -16.51 -18.26
C ASP A 10 7.71 -15.34 -17.26
N ARG A 11 6.60 -14.61 -17.32
CA ARG A 11 6.30 -13.47 -16.43
C ARG A 11 4.91 -13.60 -15.81
N TYR A 12 4.88 -13.41 -14.50
CA TYR A 12 3.68 -13.56 -13.69
C TYR A 12 3.45 -12.30 -12.87
N LEU A 13 2.24 -11.76 -12.99
CA LEU A 13 1.75 -10.68 -12.14
C LEU A 13 0.60 -11.22 -11.31
N LEU A 14 0.81 -11.39 -10.02
CA LEU A 14 -0.10 -12.11 -9.14
C LEU A 14 -0.56 -11.24 -7.98
N SER A 15 -1.86 -11.02 -7.84
CA SER A 15 -2.42 -10.43 -6.63
C SER A 15 -2.56 -11.50 -5.56
N VAL A 16 -1.85 -11.34 -4.45
CA VAL A 16 -1.91 -12.24 -3.29
C VAL A 16 -3.31 -12.23 -2.68
N ASP A 17 -3.92 -11.04 -2.55
CA ASP A 17 -5.30 -10.90 -2.09
C ASP A 17 -6.30 -11.66 -2.96
N GLN A 18 -6.14 -11.62 -4.29
CA GLN A 18 -7.00 -12.34 -5.21
C GLN A 18 -6.80 -13.87 -5.12
N LEU A 19 -5.57 -14.30 -5.01
CA LEU A 19 -5.23 -15.73 -4.99
C LEU A 19 -5.70 -16.43 -3.71
N LEU A 20 -5.52 -15.78 -2.56
CA LEU A 20 -5.74 -16.40 -1.27
C LEU A 20 -7.12 -16.11 -0.68
N TYR A 21 -7.70 -14.96 -0.98
CA TYR A 21 -8.97 -14.51 -0.41
C TYR A 21 -10.07 -14.25 -1.44
N GLY A 22 -9.74 -14.22 -2.73
CA GLY A 22 -10.69 -13.89 -3.79
C GLY A 22 -10.79 -12.39 -4.10
N GLY A 23 -9.90 -11.56 -3.54
CA GLY A 23 -9.76 -10.13 -3.84
C GLY A 23 -9.49 -9.25 -2.64
N LEU A 24 -9.15 -7.99 -2.89
CA LEU A 24 -8.83 -6.98 -1.89
C LEU A 24 -9.92 -6.79 -0.82
N VAL A 25 -11.20 -6.79 -1.21
CA VAL A 25 -12.31 -6.63 -0.26
C VAL A 25 -12.45 -7.87 0.63
N ALA A 26 -12.27 -9.06 0.08
CA ALA A 26 -12.37 -10.32 0.81
C ALA A 26 -11.16 -10.54 1.75
N SER A 27 -9.98 -10.02 1.40
CA SER A 27 -8.78 -10.11 2.26
C SER A 27 -8.94 -9.37 3.60
N ARG A 28 -9.92 -8.47 3.70
CA ARG A 28 -10.30 -7.79 4.96
C ARG A 28 -11.02 -8.71 5.96
N LEU A 29 -11.33 -9.94 5.54
CA LEU A 29 -11.85 -11.02 6.37
C LEU A 29 -10.86 -12.20 6.37
N ALA A 30 -9.57 -11.90 6.45
CA ALA A 30 -8.51 -12.88 6.32
C ALA A 30 -8.59 -13.99 7.36
N GLU A 31 -8.76 -15.21 6.88
CA GLU A 31 -8.64 -16.44 7.65
C GLU A 31 -7.23 -17.02 7.50
N THR A 32 -6.87 -17.97 8.34
CA THR A 32 -5.56 -18.65 8.29
C THR A 32 -5.58 -19.92 7.46
N THR A 33 -6.77 -20.42 7.13
CA THR A 33 -6.98 -21.68 6.39
C THR A 33 -7.99 -21.52 5.27
N THR A 34 -7.87 -22.36 4.26
CA THR A 34 -8.91 -22.63 3.27
C THR A 34 -9.30 -24.10 3.32
N GLU A 35 -10.25 -24.54 2.48
CA GLU A 35 -10.66 -25.94 2.37
C GLU A 35 -10.03 -26.58 1.14
N ARG A 36 -9.44 -27.77 1.33
CA ARG A 36 -8.97 -28.62 0.25
C ARG A 36 -9.43 -30.05 0.50
N ASP A 37 -10.19 -30.61 -0.44
CA ASP A 37 -10.72 -31.98 -0.39
C ASP A 37 -11.54 -32.28 0.90
N GLY A 38 -12.21 -31.25 1.45
CA GLY A 38 -13.00 -31.34 2.70
C GLY A 38 -12.20 -31.18 3.99
N GLU A 39 -10.90 -30.91 3.90
CA GLU A 39 -10.04 -30.70 5.07
C GLU A 39 -9.48 -29.28 5.11
N PRO A 40 -9.28 -28.70 6.32
CA PRO A 40 -8.62 -27.39 6.45
C PRO A 40 -7.18 -27.43 5.92
N TRP A 41 -6.84 -26.50 5.07
CA TRP A 41 -5.49 -26.36 4.52
C TRP A 41 -4.94 -24.96 4.87
N PRO A 42 -3.77 -24.86 5.55
CA PRO A 42 -3.16 -23.58 5.89
C PRO A 42 -2.88 -22.75 4.64
N LEU A 43 -3.22 -21.45 4.69
CA LEU A 43 -2.95 -20.55 3.56
C LEU A 43 -1.45 -20.31 3.36
N THR A 44 -0.65 -20.43 4.42
CA THR A 44 0.82 -20.41 4.35
C THR A 44 1.38 -21.54 3.50
N ASP A 45 0.84 -22.77 3.67
CA ASP A 45 1.27 -23.95 2.90
C ASP A 45 0.84 -23.82 1.42
N LEU A 46 -0.34 -23.27 1.18
CA LEU A 46 -0.81 -22.94 -0.17
C LEU A 46 0.11 -21.93 -0.86
N LEU A 47 0.45 -20.87 -0.15
CA LEU A 47 1.35 -19.82 -0.64
C LEU A 47 2.75 -20.38 -0.95
N GLU A 48 3.34 -21.12 -0.01
CA GLU A 48 4.65 -21.75 -0.19
C GLU A 48 4.65 -22.74 -1.38
N SER A 49 3.61 -23.56 -1.51
CA SER A 49 3.47 -24.49 -2.63
C SER A 49 3.42 -23.77 -3.98
N LEU A 50 2.63 -22.69 -4.07
CA LEU A 50 2.53 -21.86 -5.27
C LEU A 50 3.87 -21.22 -5.64
N LEU A 51 4.51 -20.57 -4.70
CA LEU A 51 5.77 -19.86 -4.94
C LEU A 51 6.90 -20.84 -5.28
N SER A 52 6.93 -22.01 -4.63
CA SER A 52 7.89 -23.08 -4.95
C SER A 52 7.72 -23.58 -6.37
N ALA A 53 6.47 -23.84 -6.81
CA ALA A 53 6.18 -24.28 -8.18
C ALA A 53 6.59 -23.20 -9.22
N LEU A 54 6.39 -21.93 -8.95
CA LEU A 54 6.85 -20.84 -9.82
C LEU A 54 8.37 -20.72 -9.86
N ALA A 55 9.05 -21.04 -8.76
CA ALA A 55 10.51 -20.98 -8.66
C ALA A 55 11.24 -22.14 -9.37
N GLU A 56 10.54 -23.26 -9.69
CA GLU A 56 11.12 -24.41 -10.40
C GLU A 56 11.67 -24.03 -11.78
N ASP A 57 11.00 -23.14 -12.51
CA ASP A 57 11.52 -22.64 -13.78
C ASP A 57 12.41 -21.41 -13.53
N PRO A 58 13.71 -21.49 -13.85
CA PRO A 58 14.65 -20.38 -13.66
C PRO A 58 14.38 -19.17 -14.56
N ASN A 59 13.54 -19.29 -15.57
CA ASN A 59 13.17 -18.17 -16.47
C ASN A 59 11.97 -17.38 -15.94
N ASN A 60 11.23 -17.90 -14.97
CA ASN A 60 10.08 -17.20 -14.43
C ASN A 60 10.48 -15.94 -13.68
N GLU A 61 9.86 -14.82 -14.03
CA GLU A 61 9.87 -13.55 -13.32
C GLU A 61 8.50 -13.33 -12.68
N VAL A 62 8.43 -13.14 -11.36
CA VAL A 62 7.19 -13.12 -10.59
C VAL A 62 7.04 -11.82 -9.83
N TRP A 63 5.93 -11.13 -10.06
CA TRP A 63 5.55 -9.91 -9.38
C TRP A 63 4.34 -10.19 -8.49
N LEU A 64 4.54 -10.04 -7.18
CA LEU A 64 3.54 -10.33 -6.15
C LEU A 64 3.00 -9.01 -5.60
N LEU A 65 1.70 -8.82 -5.73
CA LEU A 65 1.00 -7.62 -5.28
C LEU A 65 0.22 -7.97 -4.01
N ASP A 66 0.56 -7.33 -2.91
CA ASP A 66 -0.07 -7.54 -1.61
C ASP A 66 -0.56 -6.20 -1.01
N SER A 67 -1.29 -6.22 0.09
CA SER A 67 -1.83 -5.03 0.72
C SER A 67 -1.69 -5.02 2.23
N VAL A 68 -1.41 -3.84 2.79
CA VAL A 68 -1.67 -3.53 4.20
C VAL A 68 -3.15 -3.19 4.35
N MET A 69 -3.86 -3.89 5.21
CA MET A 69 -5.31 -3.76 5.38
C MET A 69 -5.70 -2.33 5.78
N ARG A 70 -6.76 -1.80 5.17
CA ARG A 70 -7.37 -0.50 5.52
C ARG A 70 -7.88 -0.44 6.96
N LEU A 71 -8.25 0.76 7.42
CA LEU A 71 -8.65 1.00 8.82
C LEU A 71 -10.02 0.44 9.20
N ALA A 72 -10.85 0.06 8.25
CA ALA A 72 -12.22 -0.36 8.54
C ALA A 72 -12.73 -1.40 7.52
N PRO A 73 -13.71 -2.24 7.88
CA PRO A 73 -14.35 -3.18 6.97
C PRO A 73 -15.10 -2.45 5.85
N THR A 74 -15.51 -3.21 4.82
CA THR A 74 -16.27 -2.66 3.70
C THR A 74 -17.76 -2.61 4.02
N VAL A 75 -18.38 -1.43 3.87
CA VAL A 75 -19.84 -1.26 4.00
C VAL A 75 -20.55 -2.08 2.93
N GLY A 76 -21.56 -2.84 3.33
CA GLY A 76 -22.36 -3.69 2.43
C GLY A 76 -21.72 -5.04 2.07
N TYR A 77 -20.54 -5.35 2.59
CA TYR A 77 -19.89 -6.63 2.40
C TYR A 77 -19.83 -7.42 3.70
N ALA A 78 -20.22 -8.71 3.67
CA ALA A 78 -20.17 -9.64 4.82
C ALA A 78 -20.78 -9.08 6.13
N GLY A 79 -21.87 -8.33 6.02
CA GLY A 79 -22.57 -7.75 7.18
C GLY A 79 -22.02 -6.41 7.67
N GLY A 80 -21.02 -5.83 6.97
CA GLY A 80 -20.50 -4.50 7.29
C GLY A 80 -21.56 -3.41 7.16
N THR A 81 -21.85 -2.72 8.25
CA THR A 81 -22.75 -1.55 8.31
C THR A 81 -21.94 -0.26 8.31
N LEU A 82 -22.58 0.88 8.00
CA LEU A 82 -21.93 2.19 8.10
C LEU A 82 -21.54 2.51 9.55
N GLU A 83 -22.34 2.10 10.52
CA GLU A 83 -22.02 2.27 11.95
C GLU A 83 -20.75 1.49 12.33
N TYR A 84 -20.69 0.22 11.91
CA TYR A 84 -19.51 -0.61 12.13
C TYR A 84 -18.27 -0.05 11.43
N TYR A 85 -18.42 0.39 10.18
CA TYR A 85 -17.34 1.05 9.45
C TYR A 85 -16.80 2.28 10.22
N ASN A 86 -17.68 3.18 10.67
CA ASN A 86 -17.28 4.38 11.39
C ASN A 86 -16.58 4.06 12.72
N ALA A 87 -17.10 3.09 13.48
CA ALA A 87 -16.50 2.65 14.73
C ALA A 87 -15.08 2.08 14.50
N MET A 88 -14.92 1.16 13.55
CA MET A 88 -13.63 0.56 13.24
C MET A 88 -12.63 1.57 12.68
N ARG A 89 -13.11 2.53 11.86
CA ARG A 89 -12.25 3.60 11.36
C ARG A 89 -11.74 4.49 12.51
N THR A 90 -12.60 4.82 13.47
CA THR A 90 -12.18 5.58 14.68
C THR A 90 -11.13 4.84 15.48
N ILE A 91 -11.35 3.54 15.75
CA ILE A 91 -10.36 2.69 16.41
C ILE A 91 -9.07 2.60 15.61
N GLY A 92 -9.18 2.33 14.30
CA GLY A 92 -8.02 2.20 13.42
C GLY A 92 -7.18 3.47 13.33
N ALA A 93 -7.82 4.65 13.34
CA ALA A 93 -7.17 5.95 13.25
C ALA A 93 -6.52 6.41 14.56
N ALA A 94 -6.88 5.83 15.72
CA ALA A 94 -6.28 6.22 16.98
C ALA A 94 -4.76 5.95 16.97
N PRO A 95 -3.94 6.84 17.56
CA PRO A 95 -2.49 6.67 17.62
C PRO A 95 -2.07 5.40 18.38
N ARG A 96 -1.08 4.71 17.88
CA ARG A 96 -0.53 3.48 18.47
C ARG A 96 0.86 3.70 19.05
N LYS A 97 1.18 2.96 20.11
CA LYS A 97 2.53 2.87 20.64
C LYS A 97 3.47 2.34 19.54
N THR A 98 4.61 3.01 19.35
CA THR A 98 5.63 2.56 18.40
C THR A 98 6.37 1.34 18.95
N LEU A 99 6.48 0.30 18.13
CA LEU A 99 7.31 -0.88 18.38
C LEU A 99 8.58 -0.80 17.51
N THR A 100 9.73 -1.18 18.06
CA THR A 100 11.01 -1.16 17.35
C THR A 100 11.88 -2.34 17.75
N GLY A 101 12.81 -2.74 16.86
CA GLY A 101 13.79 -3.78 17.18
C GLY A 101 13.16 -5.10 17.57
N GLU A 102 13.57 -5.66 18.70
CA GLU A 102 13.10 -6.96 19.21
C GLU A 102 11.62 -6.95 19.64
N ASP A 103 11.05 -5.77 19.93
CA ASP A 103 9.64 -5.64 20.30
C ASP A 103 8.71 -5.71 19.07
N LEU A 104 9.23 -5.62 17.85
CA LEU A 104 8.43 -5.62 16.62
C LEU A 104 8.06 -7.06 16.20
N THR A 105 7.21 -7.70 17.00
CA THR A 105 6.71 -9.06 16.80
C THR A 105 5.21 -9.05 16.53
N LEU A 106 4.69 -10.11 15.88
CA LEU A 106 3.24 -10.25 15.63
C LEU A 106 2.41 -10.21 16.93
N GLU A 107 2.92 -10.82 18.00
CA GLU A 107 2.27 -10.82 19.32
C GLU A 107 2.16 -9.40 19.87
N ASN A 108 3.24 -8.64 19.88
CA ASN A 108 3.24 -7.27 20.37
C ASN A 108 2.42 -6.33 19.47
N ILE A 109 2.46 -6.53 18.14
CA ILE A 109 1.62 -5.76 17.20
C ILE A 109 0.15 -6.02 17.51
N ARG A 110 -0.25 -7.30 17.66
CA ARG A 110 -1.63 -7.66 18.03
C ARG A 110 -2.05 -6.97 19.33
N ALA A 111 -1.17 -6.91 20.33
CA ALA A 111 -1.46 -6.23 21.60
C ALA A 111 -1.67 -4.71 21.43
N THR A 112 -1.07 -4.07 20.39
CA THR A 112 -1.32 -2.64 20.11
C THR A 112 -2.66 -2.37 19.43
N TYR A 113 -3.38 -3.37 18.97
CA TYR A 113 -4.69 -3.14 18.32
C TYR A 113 -5.77 -2.72 19.30
N ASP A 114 -5.67 -3.18 20.53
CA ASP A 114 -6.69 -3.05 21.56
C ASP A 114 -6.51 -1.77 22.42
N THR A 115 -5.34 -1.09 22.30
CA THR A 115 -5.04 0.11 23.09
C THR A 115 -4.45 1.24 22.25
N ASP A 116 -4.73 2.47 22.66
CA ASP A 116 -4.07 3.65 22.10
C ASP A 116 -2.65 3.86 22.66
N VAL A 117 -1.99 4.93 22.23
CA VAL A 117 -0.64 5.29 22.68
C VAL A 117 -0.55 5.57 24.18
N ASP A 118 -1.63 6.01 24.80
CA ASP A 118 -1.72 6.33 26.23
C ASP A 118 -2.19 5.12 27.09
N GLY A 119 -2.50 4.00 26.42
CA GLY A 119 -2.94 2.77 27.06
C GLY A 119 -4.44 2.70 27.35
N HIS A 120 -5.25 3.56 26.76
CA HIS A 120 -6.70 3.47 26.87
C HIS A 120 -7.22 2.32 26.00
N ASP A 121 -8.21 1.58 26.55
CA ASP A 121 -8.89 0.51 25.83
C ASP A 121 -9.75 1.08 24.69
N LEU A 122 -9.46 0.68 23.47
CA LEU A 122 -10.16 1.08 22.26
C LEU A 122 -11.33 0.15 21.89
N LEU A 123 -11.41 -1.04 22.52
CA LEU A 123 -12.45 -2.02 22.25
C LEU A 123 -13.58 -2.00 23.30
N CYS A 124 -13.64 -0.94 24.10
CA CYS A 124 -14.65 -0.76 25.14
C CYS A 124 -16.01 -0.34 24.54
N PHE A 125 -16.79 -1.32 24.09
CA PHE A 125 -18.15 -1.12 23.59
C PHE A 125 -19.19 -1.58 24.62
N GLU A 126 -20.28 -0.80 24.80
CA GLU A 126 -21.43 -1.22 25.60
C GLU A 126 -22.24 -2.32 24.88
N ASP A 127 -22.24 -2.32 23.56
CA ASP A 127 -22.90 -3.33 22.71
C ASP A 127 -21.97 -4.51 22.44
N ASN A 128 -22.37 -5.68 22.92
CA ASN A 128 -21.63 -6.92 22.72
C ASN A 128 -21.45 -7.29 21.24
N VAL A 129 -22.42 -6.96 20.38
CA VAL A 129 -22.32 -7.25 18.94
C VAL A 129 -21.21 -6.44 18.30
N MET A 130 -21.11 -5.16 18.68
CA MET A 130 -20.04 -4.28 18.21
C MET A 130 -18.67 -4.70 18.77
N HIS A 131 -18.63 -5.07 20.04
CA HIS A 131 -17.40 -5.59 20.68
C HIS A 131 -16.89 -6.85 19.97
N ASP A 132 -17.75 -7.86 19.74
CA ASP A 132 -17.38 -9.08 19.02
C ASP A 132 -16.95 -8.79 17.56
N ALA A 133 -17.58 -7.82 16.91
CA ALA A 133 -17.21 -7.41 15.57
C ALA A 133 -15.81 -6.75 15.55
N ALA A 134 -15.49 -5.94 16.54
CA ALA A 134 -14.17 -5.33 16.69
C ALA A 134 -13.08 -6.37 16.95
N LEU A 135 -13.33 -7.35 17.81
CA LEU A 135 -12.41 -8.47 18.06
C LEU A 135 -12.14 -9.26 16.76
N ARG A 136 -13.19 -9.60 16.00
CA ARG A 136 -13.01 -10.29 14.72
C ARG A 136 -12.22 -9.45 13.72
N TYR A 137 -12.47 -8.15 13.65
CA TYR A 137 -11.72 -7.27 12.78
C TYR A 137 -10.21 -7.26 13.10
N THR A 138 -9.85 -7.17 14.38
CA THR A 138 -8.44 -7.21 14.80
C THR A 138 -7.82 -8.60 14.59
N GLU A 139 -8.60 -9.68 14.68
CA GLU A 139 -8.15 -11.05 14.35
C GLU A 139 -7.88 -11.20 12.85
N HIS A 140 -8.79 -10.81 11.99
CA HIS A 140 -8.56 -10.83 10.54
C HIS A 140 -7.34 -9.99 10.15
N ARG A 141 -7.12 -8.88 10.83
CA ARG A 141 -6.00 -8.01 10.59
C ARG A 141 -4.66 -8.67 10.90
N ILE A 142 -4.54 -9.32 12.05
CA ILE A 142 -3.31 -10.04 12.40
C ILE A 142 -3.09 -11.27 11.51
N ASN A 143 -4.15 -11.96 11.10
CA ASN A 143 -4.07 -13.08 10.15
C ASN A 143 -3.50 -12.60 8.80
N LYS A 144 -3.99 -11.48 8.29
CA LYS A 144 -3.48 -10.89 7.05
C LYS A 144 -2.01 -10.50 7.18
N LEU A 145 -1.63 -9.82 8.27
CA LEU A 145 -0.25 -9.43 8.52
C LEU A 145 0.69 -10.62 8.62
N THR A 146 0.25 -11.68 9.30
CA THR A 146 1.00 -12.94 9.42
C THR A 146 1.31 -13.51 8.03
N LEU A 147 0.30 -13.61 7.18
CA LEU A 147 0.48 -14.14 5.83
C LEU A 147 1.38 -13.26 4.98
N SER A 148 1.26 -11.93 5.07
CA SER A 148 2.15 -10.98 4.39
C SER A 148 3.61 -11.13 4.86
N GLY A 149 3.84 -11.39 6.15
CA GLY A 149 5.16 -11.70 6.69
C GLY A 149 5.73 -13.01 6.13
N GLU A 150 4.93 -14.08 6.11
CA GLU A 150 5.30 -15.38 5.53
C GLU A 150 5.56 -15.28 4.01
N LEU A 151 4.81 -14.45 3.29
CA LEU A 151 5.09 -14.13 1.89
C LEU A 151 6.52 -13.62 1.71
N LEU A 152 6.90 -12.58 2.47
CA LEU A 152 8.23 -11.98 2.38
C LEU A 152 9.34 -12.96 2.78
N GLU A 153 9.15 -13.75 3.83
CA GLU A 153 10.11 -14.78 4.27
C GLU A 153 10.26 -15.88 3.22
N THR A 154 9.15 -16.37 2.65
CA THR A 154 9.17 -17.40 1.62
C THR A 154 9.86 -16.90 0.35
N VAL A 155 9.53 -15.70 -0.11
CA VAL A 155 10.16 -15.08 -1.29
C VAL A 155 11.66 -14.85 -1.04
N SER A 156 12.04 -14.44 0.17
CA SER A 156 13.46 -14.29 0.54
C SER A 156 14.23 -15.62 0.47
N ARG A 157 13.57 -16.72 0.81
CA ARG A 157 14.17 -18.06 0.84
C ARG A 157 14.30 -18.70 -0.55
N ILE A 158 13.29 -18.55 -1.41
CA ILE A 158 13.20 -19.31 -2.67
C ILE A 158 13.21 -18.44 -3.94
N GLY A 159 12.85 -17.15 -3.83
CA GLY A 159 12.56 -16.31 -4.99
C GLY A 159 13.79 -15.75 -5.71
N GLY A 160 14.89 -15.50 -4.99
CA GLY A 160 16.06 -14.80 -5.56
C GLY A 160 15.65 -13.44 -6.15
N ASP A 161 16.43 -12.96 -7.12
CA ASP A 161 16.23 -11.65 -7.77
C ASP A 161 15.06 -11.64 -8.80
N ARG A 162 14.44 -12.78 -9.03
CA ARG A 162 13.34 -12.95 -10.00
C ARG A 162 11.95 -12.74 -9.41
N PHE A 163 11.85 -12.66 -8.10
CA PHE A 163 10.61 -12.40 -7.39
C PHE A 163 10.63 -11.00 -6.83
N HIS A 164 9.60 -10.24 -7.13
CA HIS A 164 9.41 -8.85 -6.70
C HIS A 164 8.14 -8.74 -5.89
N VAL A 165 8.19 -8.05 -4.76
CA VAL A 165 7.01 -7.84 -3.91
C VAL A 165 6.69 -6.35 -3.84
N LEU A 166 5.45 -6.01 -4.22
CA LEU A 166 4.88 -4.69 -4.08
C LEU A 166 3.72 -4.75 -3.08
N ILE A 167 3.86 -4.04 -1.98
CA ILE A 167 2.81 -3.94 -0.96
C ILE A 167 2.21 -2.55 -1.01
N GLY A 168 0.89 -2.46 -1.17
CA GLY A 168 0.17 -1.19 -1.14
C GLY A 168 -0.42 -0.92 0.23
N ILE A 169 -0.34 0.32 0.70
CA ILE A 169 -1.06 0.75 1.90
C ILE A 169 -2.48 1.15 1.48
N ASP A 170 -3.49 0.37 1.91
CA ASP A 170 -4.91 0.67 1.68
C ASP A 170 -5.35 1.82 2.61
N ASP A 171 -6.51 2.40 2.37
CA ASP A 171 -7.09 3.56 3.10
C ASP A 171 -6.62 3.68 4.55
N SER A 172 -5.96 4.76 4.86
CA SER A 172 -5.31 5.06 6.13
C SER A 172 -5.93 6.27 6.84
N SER A 173 -5.19 6.91 7.73
CA SER A 173 -5.53 8.22 8.32
C SER A 173 -4.28 9.03 8.69
N SER A 174 -3.21 8.38 9.11
CA SER A 174 -1.95 8.98 9.52
C SER A 174 -0.89 7.92 9.77
N GLU A 175 0.36 8.35 9.89
CA GLU A 175 1.49 7.46 10.20
C GLU A 175 1.42 6.82 11.59
N ASP A 176 0.62 7.38 12.51
CA ASP A 176 0.46 6.87 13.87
C ASP A 176 -0.69 5.88 14.06
N CYS A 177 -1.48 5.63 13.02
CA CYS A 177 -2.65 4.75 13.06
C CYS A 177 -2.28 3.26 13.28
N ILE A 178 -3.29 2.40 13.32
CA ILE A 178 -3.13 0.95 13.52
C ILE A 178 -2.16 0.28 12.54
N GLN A 179 -1.99 0.84 11.32
CA GLN A 179 -1.07 0.32 10.30
C GLN A 179 0.41 0.57 10.62
N LYS A 180 0.72 1.49 11.53
CA LYS A 180 2.09 1.90 11.88
C LYS A 180 3.05 0.74 12.10
N ASN A 181 2.71 -0.13 13.05
CA ASN A 181 3.57 -1.26 13.42
C ASN A 181 3.52 -2.39 12.38
N GLU A 182 2.42 -2.53 11.65
CA GLU A 182 2.30 -3.48 10.54
C GLU A 182 3.24 -3.12 9.40
N ILE A 183 3.23 -1.84 9.00
CA ILE A 183 4.13 -1.33 7.97
C ILE A 183 5.58 -1.49 8.41
N ALA A 184 5.91 -1.11 9.66
CA ALA A 184 7.26 -1.29 10.20
C ALA A 184 7.70 -2.77 10.21
N TYR A 185 6.80 -3.70 10.58
CA TYR A 185 7.05 -5.13 10.57
C TYR A 185 7.35 -5.68 9.18
N LEU A 186 6.57 -5.27 8.18
CA LEU A 186 6.78 -5.67 6.79
C LEU A 186 8.04 -5.02 6.24
N GLN A 187 8.27 -3.74 6.51
CA GLN A 187 9.43 -3.00 6.04
C GLN A 187 10.76 -3.60 6.53
N ALA A 188 10.79 -4.13 7.76
CA ALA A 188 11.96 -4.82 8.31
C ALA A 188 12.28 -6.17 7.59
N ARG A 189 11.36 -6.67 6.76
CA ARG A 189 11.46 -7.95 6.02
C ARG A 189 11.63 -7.79 4.51
N LEU A 190 11.54 -6.56 4.00
CA LEU A 190 11.75 -6.29 2.57
C LEU A 190 13.18 -6.61 2.16
N ARG A 191 13.31 -7.21 0.99
CA ARG A 191 14.60 -7.36 0.31
C ARG A 191 14.88 -6.12 -0.55
N ALA A 192 16.10 -6.01 -1.04
CA ALA A 192 16.42 -5.00 -2.05
C ALA A 192 15.52 -5.19 -3.30
N GLY A 193 14.81 -4.14 -3.68
CA GLY A 193 13.88 -4.16 -4.81
C GLY A 193 12.41 -4.44 -4.45
N ASP A 194 12.12 -5.01 -3.27
CA ASP A 194 10.75 -5.06 -2.75
C ASP A 194 10.36 -3.69 -2.17
N VAL A 195 9.09 -3.30 -2.27
CA VAL A 195 8.63 -1.97 -1.84
C VAL A 195 7.28 -2.00 -1.13
N ILE A 196 7.09 -1.05 -0.22
CA ILE A 196 5.79 -0.66 0.31
C ILE A 196 5.50 0.75 -0.19
N LEU A 197 4.34 0.94 -0.82
CA LEU A 197 3.92 2.20 -1.45
C LEU A 197 2.55 2.62 -0.94
N SER A 198 2.31 3.92 -0.88
CA SER A 198 0.97 4.46 -0.60
C SER A 198 0.01 4.12 -1.75
N GLY A 199 -1.20 3.65 -1.40
CA GLY A 199 -2.24 3.24 -2.35
C GLY A 199 -2.11 1.79 -2.83
N VAL A 200 -3.25 1.14 -3.07
CA VAL A 200 -3.35 -0.27 -3.51
C VAL A 200 -3.91 -0.42 -4.93
N ASP A 201 -4.72 0.54 -5.38
CA ASP A 201 -5.55 0.40 -6.60
C ASP A 201 -4.72 0.35 -7.88
N ASP A 202 -3.53 0.92 -7.88
CA ASP A 202 -2.65 1.04 -9.05
C ASP A 202 -1.40 0.16 -9.01
N LEU A 203 -1.28 -0.77 -8.03
CA LEU A 203 -0.13 -1.66 -7.89
C LEU A 203 0.18 -2.45 -9.17
N ALA A 204 -0.85 -2.97 -9.84
CA ALA A 204 -0.67 -3.70 -11.08
C ALA A 204 -0.12 -2.79 -12.20
N PHE A 205 -0.59 -1.55 -12.28
CA PHE A 205 -0.04 -0.56 -13.22
C PHE A 205 1.41 -0.22 -12.90
N LYS A 206 1.74 -0.05 -11.62
CA LYS A 206 3.12 0.20 -11.18
C LYS A 206 4.06 -0.94 -11.58
N ALA A 207 3.64 -2.20 -11.36
CA ALA A 207 4.43 -3.38 -11.73
C ALA A 207 4.64 -3.48 -13.25
N VAL A 208 3.56 -3.35 -14.05
CA VAL A 208 3.64 -3.39 -15.51
C VAL A 208 4.50 -2.25 -16.05
N THR A 209 4.38 -1.06 -15.49
CA THR A 209 5.21 0.09 -15.87
C THR A 209 6.68 -0.15 -15.57
N LYS A 210 6.98 -0.71 -14.39
CA LYS A 210 8.37 -1.04 -14.02
C LYS A 210 8.98 -2.09 -14.96
N LEU A 211 8.23 -3.13 -15.30
CA LEU A 211 8.62 -4.12 -16.29
C LEU A 211 8.92 -3.47 -17.66
N TYR A 212 8.01 -2.64 -18.14
CA TYR A 212 8.20 -1.92 -19.41
C TYR A 212 9.45 -1.03 -19.38
N LEU A 213 9.66 -0.28 -18.31
CA LEU A 213 10.83 0.58 -18.16
C LEU A 213 12.13 -0.23 -18.14
N SER A 214 12.17 -1.37 -17.46
CA SER A 214 13.34 -2.25 -17.42
C SER A 214 13.70 -2.77 -18.82
N GLU A 215 12.71 -3.16 -19.62
CA GLU A 215 12.92 -3.65 -20.99
C GLU A 215 13.35 -2.58 -21.98
N THR A 216 12.91 -1.35 -21.77
CA THR A 216 13.26 -0.23 -22.66
C THR A 216 14.61 0.40 -22.33
N GLY A 217 15.32 -0.11 -21.32
CA GLY A 217 16.62 0.42 -20.89
C GLY A 217 16.50 1.78 -20.20
N TRP A 218 15.39 2.00 -19.48
CA TRP A 218 15.15 3.21 -18.71
C TRP A 218 16.24 3.44 -17.66
N ASN A 219 16.83 4.63 -17.67
CA ASN A 219 17.93 5.00 -16.77
C ASN A 219 17.53 6.06 -15.73
N GLY A 220 16.22 6.34 -15.60
CA GLY A 220 15.72 7.42 -14.76
C GLY A 220 15.69 8.78 -15.45
N ALA A 221 15.18 9.79 -14.76
CA ALA A 221 15.15 11.18 -15.17
C ALA A 221 15.16 12.12 -13.96
N GLN A 222 15.56 13.37 -14.19
CA GLN A 222 15.46 14.43 -13.19
C GLN A 222 14.08 15.08 -13.26
N VAL A 223 13.40 15.21 -12.12
CA VAL A 223 12.03 15.72 -12.05
C VAL A 223 11.97 16.95 -11.15
N ASN A 224 11.51 18.07 -11.68
CA ASN A 224 11.19 19.24 -10.86
C ASN A 224 9.71 19.19 -10.45
N VAL A 225 9.45 19.10 -9.15
CA VAL A 225 8.10 19.08 -8.59
C VAL A 225 7.76 20.46 -8.02
N GLN A 226 6.63 21.03 -8.44
CA GLN A 226 6.13 22.29 -7.91
C GLN A 226 4.73 22.13 -7.36
N TYR A 227 4.52 22.59 -6.13
CA TYR A 227 3.24 22.51 -5.44
C TYR A 227 2.55 23.87 -5.46
N PHE A 228 1.24 23.86 -5.64
CA PHE A 228 0.35 25.01 -5.63
C PHE A 228 -0.80 24.73 -4.68
N GLY A 229 -0.88 25.51 -3.59
CA GLY A 229 -1.92 25.31 -2.56
C GLY A 229 -1.39 25.50 -1.15
N GLY A 230 -0.11 25.17 -0.91
CA GLY A 230 0.56 25.36 0.38
C GLY A 230 0.12 24.37 1.46
N THR A 231 -0.32 23.19 1.07
CA THR A 231 -0.74 22.09 1.96
C THR A 231 -0.11 20.76 1.59
N GLU A 232 0.98 20.80 0.84
CA GLU A 232 1.72 19.63 0.37
C GLU A 232 2.44 18.85 1.48
N ASP A 233 2.69 19.49 2.62
CA ASP A 233 3.26 18.93 3.84
C ASP A 233 2.27 18.12 4.70
N ARG A 234 1.05 17.91 4.19
CA ARG A 234 -0.04 17.15 4.82
C ARG A 234 -0.55 16.05 3.89
N PRO A 235 -1.26 15.05 4.44
CA PRO A 235 -2.06 14.14 3.64
C PRO A 235 -2.99 14.92 2.70
N ALA A 236 -3.12 14.48 1.44
CA ALA A 236 -3.99 15.14 0.47
C ALA A 236 -5.47 14.89 0.77
N CYS A 237 -5.76 13.78 1.44
CA CYS A 237 -7.10 13.45 1.94
C CYS A 237 -7.03 12.67 3.26
N ASP A 238 -8.19 12.45 3.89
CA ASP A 238 -8.32 11.74 5.17
C ASP A 238 -7.97 10.24 5.09
N TYR A 239 -7.64 9.73 3.91
CA TYR A 239 -7.31 8.32 3.65
C TYR A 239 -5.83 8.10 3.39
N ASP A 240 -5.04 9.16 3.30
CA ASP A 240 -3.59 9.07 3.06
C ASP A 240 -2.83 8.76 4.35
N TYR A 241 -1.82 7.91 4.22
CA TYR A 241 -0.93 7.52 5.32
C TYR A 241 0.12 8.60 5.63
N LYS A 242 0.61 9.28 4.59
CA LYS A 242 1.73 10.23 4.65
C LYS A 242 1.37 11.59 4.08
N PRO A 243 2.20 12.64 4.33
CA PRO A 243 2.16 13.88 3.58
C PRO A 243 2.27 13.66 2.06
N LEU A 244 1.60 14.53 1.29
CA LEU A 244 1.59 14.41 -0.17
C LEU A 244 2.98 14.49 -0.78
N THR A 245 3.87 15.32 -0.23
CA THR A 245 5.28 15.42 -0.67
C THR A 245 6.00 14.07 -0.58
N GLU A 246 5.77 13.33 0.49
CA GLU A 246 6.39 12.03 0.71
C GLU A 246 5.79 10.97 -0.22
N ILE A 247 4.46 10.98 -0.42
CA ILE A 247 3.79 10.08 -1.37
C ILE A 247 4.32 10.31 -2.79
N VAL A 248 4.42 11.56 -3.22
CA VAL A 248 4.96 11.90 -4.55
C VAL A 248 6.41 11.43 -4.66
N ALA A 249 7.24 11.70 -3.65
CA ALA A 249 8.65 11.32 -3.67
C ALA A 249 8.83 9.80 -3.74
N GLU A 250 8.09 9.01 -2.95
CA GLU A 250 8.19 7.55 -2.96
C GLU A 250 7.80 6.95 -4.33
N HIS A 251 6.77 7.52 -4.99
CA HIS A 251 6.35 7.07 -6.31
C HIS A 251 7.36 7.44 -7.41
N LEU A 252 7.95 8.63 -7.33
CA LEU A 252 9.01 9.04 -8.25
C LEU A 252 10.24 8.13 -8.10
N ASP A 253 10.69 7.89 -6.87
CA ASP A 253 11.82 7.03 -6.56
C ASP A 253 11.60 5.59 -7.08
N TYR A 254 10.39 5.05 -6.87
CA TYR A 254 10.04 3.71 -7.37
C TYR A 254 10.27 3.56 -8.88
N PHE A 255 10.03 4.61 -9.68
CA PHE A 255 10.26 4.60 -11.12
C PHE A 255 11.67 5.06 -11.51
N GLY A 256 12.57 5.30 -10.56
CA GLY A 256 13.93 5.79 -10.82
C GLY A 256 13.97 7.27 -11.25
N LEU A 257 12.97 8.03 -10.82
CA LEU A 257 12.89 9.47 -11.03
C LEU A 257 13.49 10.19 -9.81
N THR A 258 14.44 11.09 -10.02
CA THR A 258 15.10 11.84 -8.97
C THR A 258 14.58 13.26 -8.92
N VAL A 259 14.19 13.74 -7.73
CA VAL A 259 13.73 15.12 -7.56
C VAL A 259 14.91 16.08 -7.72
N GLU A 260 14.75 17.07 -8.60
CA GLU A 260 15.71 18.13 -8.89
C GLU A 260 15.11 19.50 -8.54
N ASP A 261 15.72 20.17 -7.58
CA ASP A 261 15.23 21.46 -7.09
C ASP A 261 15.41 22.61 -8.11
N THR A 262 16.43 22.48 -8.96
CA THR A 262 16.73 23.52 -9.95
C THR A 262 15.98 23.24 -11.26
N PRO A 263 14.94 24.02 -11.60
CA PRO A 263 14.12 23.73 -12.78
C PRO A 263 14.90 23.62 -14.10
N ALA A 264 16.03 24.31 -14.21
CA ALA A 264 16.84 24.33 -15.44
C ALA A 264 17.51 22.97 -15.76
N PHE A 265 17.59 22.05 -14.77
CA PHE A 265 18.23 20.74 -14.92
C PHE A 265 17.23 19.59 -14.97
N ALA A 266 15.93 19.89 -14.89
CA ALA A 266 14.90 18.87 -14.92
C ALA A 266 14.58 18.42 -16.35
N ASP A 267 14.40 17.11 -16.50
CA ASP A 267 13.92 16.48 -17.73
C ASP A 267 12.39 16.49 -17.82
N LEU A 268 11.71 16.48 -16.66
CA LEU A 268 10.26 16.45 -16.51
C LEU A 268 9.82 17.42 -15.41
N TYR A 269 8.70 18.08 -15.62
CA TYR A 269 8.06 18.95 -14.63
C TYR A 269 6.76 18.34 -14.15
N VAL A 270 6.59 18.25 -12.83
CA VAL A 270 5.36 17.79 -12.17
C VAL A 270 4.76 18.98 -11.42
N LEU A 271 3.57 19.40 -11.81
CA LEU A 271 2.84 20.51 -11.21
C LEU A 271 1.66 19.95 -10.41
N VAL A 272 1.67 20.13 -9.10
CA VAL A 272 0.69 19.55 -8.17
C VAL A 272 -0.16 20.66 -7.59
N LEU A 273 -1.49 20.62 -7.80
CA LEU A 273 -2.43 21.52 -7.14
C LEU A 273 -3.00 20.83 -5.90
N THR A 274 -2.76 21.40 -4.74
CA THR A 274 -3.36 20.97 -3.47
C THR A 274 -4.55 21.86 -3.09
N GLN A 275 -5.40 21.38 -2.19
CA GLN A 275 -6.48 22.20 -1.65
C GLN A 275 -5.93 23.16 -0.61
N PRO A 276 -6.00 24.50 -0.81
CA PRO A 276 -5.50 25.46 0.15
C PRO A 276 -6.34 25.48 1.42
N GLU A 277 -5.73 25.87 2.56
CA GLU A 277 -6.44 26.06 3.83
C GLU A 277 -7.56 27.11 3.71
N ASP A 278 -7.26 28.22 3.04
CA ASP A 278 -8.23 29.27 2.74
C ASP A 278 -8.80 29.04 1.32
N ALA A 279 -10.04 28.60 1.26
CA ALA A 279 -10.74 28.35 -0.01
C ALA A 279 -10.78 29.60 -0.93
N ALA A 280 -10.70 30.83 -0.37
CA ALA A 280 -10.62 32.04 -1.17
C ALA A 280 -9.33 32.15 -2.00
N GLN A 281 -8.27 31.45 -1.61
CA GLN A 281 -7.00 31.43 -2.34
C GLN A 281 -6.96 30.41 -3.49
N LYS A 282 -7.91 29.49 -3.54
CA LYS A 282 -7.96 28.42 -4.56
C LYS A 282 -7.80 28.95 -5.97
N GLN A 283 -8.55 30.04 -6.30
CA GLN A 283 -8.49 30.61 -7.64
C GLN A 283 -7.11 31.20 -7.98
N ARG A 284 -6.41 31.77 -7.01
CA ARG A 284 -5.05 32.27 -7.19
C ARG A 284 -4.09 31.12 -7.53
N TYR A 285 -4.10 30.04 -6.78
CA TYR A 285 -3.23 28.88 -7.02
C TYR A 285 -3.52 28.21 -8.37
N ILE A 286 -4.78 28.12 -8.77
CA ILE A 286 -5.16 27.65 -10.11
C ILE A 286 -4.56 28.55 -11.19
N GLN A 287 -4.58 29.88 -11.02
CA GLN A 287 -4.01 30.83 -11.97
C GLN A 287 -2.47 30.71 -12.04
N GLU A 288 -1.80 30.56 -10.88
CA GLU A 288 -0.36 30.38 -10.80
C GLU A 288 0.08 29.07 -11.48
N LEU A 289 -0.59 27.93 -11.17
CA LEU A 289 -0.35 26.66 -11.83
C LEU A 289 -0.56 26.77 -13.35
N THR A 290 -1.68 27.38 -13.77
CA THR A 290 -2.00 27.54 -15.20
C THR A 290 -0.96 28.40 -15.92
N ALA A 291 -0.47 29.47 -15.29
CA ALA A 291 0.59 30.32 -15.84
C ALA A 291 1.88 29.53 -16.01
N THR A 292 2.30 28.78 -14.98
CA THR A 292 3.49 27.93 -15.02
C THR A 292 3.38 26.84 -16.08
N LEU A 293 2.23 26.16 -16.15
CA LEU A 293 1.96 25.13 -17.17
C LEU A 293 2.11 25.71 -18.58
N ASN A 294 1.48 26.86 -18.84
CA ASN A 294 1.57 27.53 -20.15
C ASN A 294 3.00 27.97 -20.50
N GLU A 295 3.77 28.42 -19.54
CA GLU A 295 5.19 28.75 -19.73
C GLU A 295 5.99 27.53 -20.15
N ARG A 296 5.84 26.39 -19.44
CA ARG A 296 6.54 25.13 -19.75
C ARG A 296 6.14 24.59 -21.12
N LEU A 297 4.85 24.59 -21.44
CA LEU A 297 4.34 24.15 -22.75
C LEU A 297 4.87 25.04 -23.91
N LYS A 298 4.92 26.36 -23.74
CA LYS A 298 5.52 27.27 -24.74
C LYS A 298 7.00 27.00 -24.96
N ALA A 299 7.70 26.58 -23.93
CA ALA A 299 9.10 26.17 -23.98
C ALA A 299 9.29 24.74 -24.51
N ASN A 300 8.21 24.03 -24.87
CA ASN A 300 8.20 22.64 -25.32
C ASN A 300 8.85 21.68 -24.33
N LEU A 301 8.63 21.92 -23.01
CA LEU A 301 9.14 21.09 -21.94
C LEU A 301 8.11 20.03 -21.54
N PRO A 302 8.53 18.79 -21.22
CA PRO A 302 7.63 17.75 -20.71
C PRO A 302 7.03 18.15 -19.37
N VAL A 303 5.70 18.16 -19.30
CA VAL A 303 4.97 18.57 -18.08
C VAL A 303 3.83 17.60 -17.78
N LEU A 304 3.72 17.19 -16.52
CA LEU A 304 2.59 16.47 -15.94
C LEU A 304 1.91 17.38 -14.93
N SER A 305 0.59 17.53 -15.03
CA SER A 305 -0.20 18.27 -14.04
C SER A 305 -1.09 17.32 -13.25
N LEU A 306 -0.95 17.34 -11.94
CA LEU A 306 -1.76 16.59 -10.98
C LEU A 306 -2.66 17.57 -10.23
N ILE A 307 -3.95 17.32 -10.24
CA ILE A 307 -4.93 18.17 -9.55
C ILE A 307 -5.61 17.33 -8.48
N HIS A 308 -5.30 17.62 -7.23
CA HIS A 308 -6.06 17.14 -6.07
C HIS A 308 -7.21 18.10 -5.79
N ILE A 309 -8.44 17.64 -6.00
CA ILE A 309 -9.65 18.45 -5.81
C ILE A 309 -10.33 18.03 -4.50
#